data_7d58a58491596e2725ad509bfe8b7cc0
#
_entry.id   7d58a58491596e2725ad509bfe8b7cc0
#
_cell.length_a   1.000
_cell.length_b   1.000
_cell.length_c   1.000
_cell.angle_alpha   90.00
_cell.angle_beta   90.00
_cell.angle_gamma   90.00
#
_symmetry.space_group_name_H-M   'P 1'
#
loop_
_entity.id
_entity.type
_entity.pdbx_description
1 polymer ?
#
loop_
_entity_poly.entity_id
_entity_poly.type
_entity_poly.pdbx_seq_one_letter_code
_entity_poly.pdbx_strand_id
1 'polypeptide(L)'
;GAEALAAAIETEHSREELLELIQQCGIVVRGPKPFAVLRKWNVRVDARAAEPNTWHEVVKSVLEVAESERATVVTGDHANVKPLSNCRIAVQEYGQPAFELYSELETLGAEILPVPIYKWALPDDTSHVEAAIEATIRGEFDVVLLTTAQHMVHVLQIADLRGRKDDWLAAARKCVVASIGPTASERIVECGLPVDFQPEHPHMGHLVREALQAAPDLLESCRAR
;
A
#
# COMPACT_ATOMS: atom_id res chain seq x y z
N GLY A 1 -0.52 11.79 2.10
CA GLY A 1 0.93 11.67 2.01
C GLY A 1 1.60 13.00 1.79
N ALA A 2 1.92 13.39 0.55
CA ALA A 2 2.69 14.60 0.26
C ALA A 2 2.09 15.88 0.88
N GLU A 3 0.77 16.08 0.79
CA GLU A 3 0.11 17.23 1.43
C GLU A 3 0.24 17.20 2.96
N ALA A 4 0.15 16.02 3.59
CA ALA A 4 0.32 15.90 5.02
C ALA A 4 1.79 16.15 5.45
N LEU A 5 2.76 15.73 4.64
CA LEU A 5 4.18 16.04 4.84
C LEU A 5 4.40 17.55 4.79
N ALA A 6 3.90 18.23 3.76
CA ALA A 6 4.03 19.67 3.66
C ALA A 6 3.40 20.38 4.86
N ALA A 7 2.17 20.01 5.24
CA ALA A 7 1.50 20.58 6.39
C ALA A 7 2.27 20.38 7.72
N ALA A 8 2.93 19.23 7.88
CA ALA A 8 3.76 18.98 9.07
C ALA A 8 5.03 19.87 9.08
N ILE A 9 5.67 20.02 7.93
CA ILE A 9 6.90 20.84 7.82
C ILE A 9 6.58 22.34 7.95
N GLU A 10 5.44 22.80 7.43
CA GLU A 10 5.00 24.19 7.49
C GLU A 10 4.75 24.72 8.92
N THR A 11 4.79 23.84 9.92
CA THR A 11 4.76 24.26 11.33
C THR A 11 6.06 24.92 11.79
N GLU A 12 7.20 24.64 11.12
CA GLU A 12 8.53 25.12 11.52
C GLU A 12 9.30 25.76 10.36
N HIS A 13 8.97 25.44 9.12
CA HIS A 13 9.64 25.86 7.89
C HIS A 13 8.64 26.39 6.87
N SER A 14 9.10 27.19 5.93
CA SER A 14 8.25 27.63 4.82
C SER A 14 8.07 26.52 3.76
N ARG A 15 6.99 26.60 2.99
CA ARG A 15 6.79 25.69 1.85
C ARG A 15 7.88 25.86 0.80
N GLU A 16 8.34 27.07 0.60
CA GLU A 16 9.41 27.41 -0.34
C GLU A 16 10.70 26.67 0.01
N GLU A 17 11.12 26.70 1.27
CA GLU A 17 12.29 25.96 1.76
C GLU A 17 12.14 24.45 1.54
N LEU A 18 10.96 23.88 1.83
CA LEU A 18 10.67 22.48 1.58
C LEU A 18 10.85 22.14 0.08
N LEU A 19 10.26 22.95 -0.80
CA LEU A 19 10.31 22.70 -2.23
C LEU A 19 11.73 22.82 -2.80
N GLU A 20 12.52 23.77 -2.32
CA GLU A 20 13.93 23.93 -2.69
C GLU A 20 14.78 22.71 -2.27
N LEU A 21 14.54 22.17 -1.07
CA LEU A 21 15.23 20.97 -0.60
C LEU A 21 14.82 19.72 -1.39
N ILE A 22 13.53 19.55 -1.62
CA ILE A 22 13.00 18.39 -2.36
C ILE A 22 13.52 18.37 -3.80
N GLN A 23 13.66 19.53 -4.45
CA GLN A 23 14.18 19.62 -5.82
C GLN A 23 15.65 19.18 -5.96
N GLN A 24 16.39 19.14 -4.86
CA GLN A 24 17.79 18.66 -4.83
C GLN A 24 17.88 17.14 -4.66
N CYS A 25 16.78 16.46 -4.43
CA CYS A 25 16.72 15.01 -4.23
C CYS A 25 16.24 14.29 -5.48
N GLY A 26 16.68 13.05 -5.67
CA GLY A 26 16.00 12.12 -6.58
C GLY A 26 14.63 11.74 -6.02
N ILE A 27 13.57 11.89 -6.82
CA ILE A 27 12.20 11.70 -6.37
C ILE A 27 11.54 10.53 -7.09
N VAL A 28 11.20 9.51 -6.31
CA VAL A 28 10.41 8.36 -6.76
C VAL A 28 9.03 8.39 -6.11
N VAL A 29 7.98 8.21 -6.91
CA VAL A 29 6.61 8.13 -6.41
C VAL A 29 5.99 6.78 -6.70
N ARG A 30 5.24 6.25 -5.73
CA ARG A 30 4.58 4.94 -5.85
C ARG A 30 3.47 4.93 -6.90
N GLY A 31 2.74 6.05 -7.08
CA GLY A 31 1.58 6.03 -7.95
C GLY A 31 1.06 7.41 -8.37
N PRO A 32 -0.12 7.45 -9.01
CA PRO A 32 -0.63 8.67 -9.63
C PRO A 32 -1.01 9.79 -8.64
N LYS A 33 -1.44 9.44 -7.42
CA LYS A 33 -1.87 10.44 -6.43
C LYS A 33 -0.71 11.33 -5.96
N PRO A 34 0.41 10.82 -5.43
CA PRO A 34 1.56 11.66 -5.07
C PRO A 34 2.14 12.37 -6.29
N PHE A 35 2.19 11.73 -7.46
CA PHE A 35 2.62 12.36 -8.69
C PHE A 35 1.82 13.63 -9.03
N ALA A 36 0.48 13.55 -8.94
CA ALA A 36 -0.38 14.69 -9.23
C ALA A 36 -0.17 15.86 -8.25
N VAL A 37 0.11 15.58 -6.97
CA VAL A 37 0.40 16.60 -5.96
C VAL A 37 1.73 17.29 -6.24
N LEU A 38 2.81 16.52 -6.44
CA LEU A 38 4.14 17.07 -6.71
C LEU A 38 4.17 17.89 -8.01
N ARG A 39 3.42 17.44 -9.03
CA ARG A 39 3.26 18.19 -10.28
C ARG A 39 2.58 19.55 -10.06
N LYS A 40 1.56 19.63 -9.18
CA LYS A 40 0.92 20.91 -8.82
C LYS A 40 1.90 21.86 -8.12
N TRP A 41 2.86 21.31 -7.37
CA TRP A 41 3.90 22.07 -6.71
C TRP A 41 5.08 22.41 -7.61
N ASN A 42 5.00 22.06 -8.88
CA ASN A 42 6.10 22.22 -9.85
C ASN A 42 7.40 21.53 -9.44
N VAL A 43 7.28 20.39 -8.74
CA VAL A 43 8.40 19.55 -8.32
C VAL A 43 8.64 18.48 -9.38
N ARG A 44 9.91 18.31 -9.78
CA ARG A 44 10.35 17.24 -10.68
C ARG A 44 10.14 15.88 -10.00
N VAL A 45 9.63 14.92 -10.74
CA VAL A 45 9.56 13.52 -10.32
C VAL A 45 10.40 12.72 -11.29
N ASP A 46 11.41 12.02 -10.79
CA ASP A 46 12.40 11.30 -11.60
C ASP A 46 11.89 9.95 -12.06
N ALA A 47 11.11 9.26 -11.19
CA ALA A 47 10.46 8.02 -11.58
C ALA A 47 9.10 7.83 -10.87
N ARG A 48 8.21 7.10 -11.54
CA ARG A 48 6.96 6.63 -10.98
C ARG A 48 6.88 5.12 -11.13
N ALA A 49 6.65 4.42 -10.03
CA ALA A 49 6.49 2.98 -10.04
C ALA A 49 5.38 2.57 -11.03
N ALA A 50 5.67 1.54 -11.82
CA ALA A 50 4.70 0.98 -12.77
C ALA A 50 3.54 0.31 -12.03
N GLU A 51 2.42 0.08 -12.71
CA GLU A 51 1.37 -0.77 -12.17
C GLU A 51 1.90 -2.21 -12.03
N PRO A 52 1.53 -2.90 -10.94
CA PRO A 52 0.45 -2.60 -10.00
C PRO A 52 0.83 -1.70 -8.81
N ASN A 53 1.91 -0.94 -8.86
CA ASN A 53 2.35 0.02 -7.85
C ASN A 53 2.64 -0.62 -6.48
N THR A 54 3.18 -1.83 -6.45
CA THR A 54 3.63 -2.48 -5.21
C THR A 54 5.01 -1.96 -4.79
N TRP A 55 5.52 -2.44 -3.69
CA TRP A 55 6.87 -2.07 -3.22
C TRP A 55 7.97 -2.58 -4.18
N HIS A 56 7.74 -3.67 -4.90
CA HIS A 56 8.69 -4.19 -5.90
C HIS A 56 8.95 -3.19 -7.04
N GLU A 57 7.88 -2.59 -7.60
CA GLU A 57 8.00 -1.57 -8.64
C GLU A 57 8.65 -0.29 -8.10
N VAL A 58 8.45 0.02 -6.80
CA VAL A 58 9.16 1.15 -6.16
C VAL A 58 10.64 0.87 -6.09
N VAL A 59 11.08 -0.32 -5.64
CA VAL A 59 12.51 -0.69 -5.63
C VAL A 59 13.13 -0.58 -7.01
N LYS A 60 12.46 -1.10 -8.04
CA LYS A 60 12.92 -1.00 -9.43
C LYS A 60 13.11 0.45 -9.86
N SER A 61 12.14 1.31 -9.58
CA SER A 61 12.21 2.75 -9.91
C SER A 61 13.33 3.47 -9.15
N VAL A 62 13.60 3.10 -7.89
CA VAL A 62 14.72 3.64 -7.12
C VAL A 62 16.06 3.25 -7.75
N LEU A 63 16.20 2.00 -8.18
CA LEU A 63 17.42 1.54 -8.86
C LEU A 63 17.65 2.30 -10.18
N GLU A 64 16.62 2.48 -11.00
CA GLU A 64 16.68 3.23 -12.26
C GLU A 64 17.17 4.68 -12.05
N VAL A 65 16.66 5.36 -11.01
CA VAL A 65 17.10 6.72 -10.67
C VAL A 65 18.53 6.74 -10.17
N ALA A 66 18.92 5.83 -9.28
CA ALA A 66 20.27 5.74 -8.76
C ALA A 66 21.31 5.43 -9.85
N GLU A 67 20.98 4.58 -10.81
CA GLU A 67 21.84 4.29 -11.98
C GLU A 67 22.01 5.51 -12.86
N SER A 68 20.93 6.26 -13.12
CA SER A 68 20.98 7.49 -13.92
C SER A 68 21.86 8.56 -13.27
N GLU A 69 21.75 8.75 -11.95
CA GLU A 69 22.60 9.70 -11.22
C GLU A 69 24.07 9.28 -11.21
N ARG A 70 24.35 7.98 -11.05
CA ARG A 70 25.72 7.45 -11.12
C ARG A 70 26.37 7.62 -12.50
N ALA A 71 25.63 7.38 -13.56
CA ALA A 71 26.11 7.53 -14.93
C ALA A 71 26.61 8.96 -15.22
N THR A 72 26.13 9.95 -14.48
CA THR A 72 26.55 11.36 -14.61
C THR A 72 27.80 11.71 -13.80
N VAL A 73 28.21 10.87 -12.82
CA VAL A 73 29.23 11.25 -11.81
C VAL A 73 30.51 10.38 -11.90
N VAL A 74 30.49 9.19 -12.52
CA VAL A 74 31.56 8.21 -12.29
C VAL A 74 32.25 7.69 -13.56
N THR A 75 33.57 7.88 -13.57
CA THR A 75 34.54 7.12 -14.38
C THR A 75 35.39 6.26 -13.42
N GLY A 76 34.95 5.04 -13.09
CA GLY A 76 35.68 4.12 -12.20
C GLY A 76 35.12 2.72 -12.20
N ASP A 77 35.97 1.71 -11.87
CA ASP A 77 35.61 0.31 -11.79
C ASP A 77 34.84 0.02 -10.47
N HIS A 78 33.57 -0.38 -10.57
CA HIS A 78 32.67 -0.62 -9.41
C HIS A 78 32.17 -2.06 -9.30
N ALA A 79 32.94 -3.03 -9.76
CA ALA A 79 32.54 -4.44 -9.84
C ALA A 79 32.04 -5.08 -8.52
N ASN A 80 32.25 -4.43 -7.36
CA ASN A 80 31.87 -4.99 -6.03
C ASN A 80 31.07 -4.03 -5.15
N VAL A 81 30.52 -2.93 -5.67
CA VAL A 81 29.73 -1.95 -4.89
C VAL A 81 28.24 -2.26 -5.04
N LYS A 82 27.52 -2.37 -3.93
CA LYS A 82 26.06 -2.57 -3.96
C LYS A 82 25.36 -1.41 -4.71
N PRO A 83 24.26 -1.68 -5.41
CA PRO A 83 23.58 -0.69 -6.26
C PRO A 83 23.19 0.62 -5.56
N LEU A 84 22.86 0.59 -4.28
CA LEU A 84 22.45 1.77 -3.51
C LEU A 84 23.44 2.17 -2.43
N SER A 85 24.72 1.72 -2.52
CA SER A 85 25.76 2.15 -1.57
C SER A 85 25.90 3.67 -1.56
N ASN A 86 25.93 4.25 -0.35
CA ASN A 86 25.98 5.68 -0.07
C ASN A 86 24.68 6.46 -0.46
N CYS A 87 23.62 5.78 -0.82
CA CYS A 87 22.30 6.39 -0.98
C CYS A 87 21.59 6.49 0.37
N ARG A 88 21.14 7.68 0.74
CA ARG A 88 20.21 7.92 1.85
C ARG A 88 18.82 8.12 1.27
N ILE A 89 17.86 7.31 1.70
CA ILE A 89 16.51 7.31 1.14
C ILE A 89 15.50 7.62 2.23
N ALA A 90 14.86 8.78 2.14
CA ALA A 90 13.73 9.12 2.98
C ALA A 90 12.45 8.49 2.40
N VAL A 91 11.80 7.62 3.17
CA VAL A 91 10.59 6.93 2.75
C VAL A 91 9.39 7.47 3.52
N GLN A 92 8.54 8.23 2.84
CA GLN A 92 7.29 8.70 3.42
C GLN A 92 6.33 7.52 3.58
N GLU A 93 6.00 7.18 4.82
CA GLU A 93 5.14 6.07 5.16
C GLU A 93 3.67 6.32 4.79
N TYR A 94 2.97 5.24 4.49
CA TYR A 94 1.54 5.25 4.23
C TYR A 94 0.77 4.65 5.42
N GLY A 95 0.86 5.35 6.55
CA GLY A 95 0.15 4.99 7.80
C GLY A 95 0.71 3.79 8.55
N GLN A 96 1.63 3.04 7.95
CA GLN A 96 2.36 1.92 8.53
C GLN A 96 3.78 1.87 7.97
N PRO A 97 4.76 1.34 8.71
CA PRO A 97 6.09 1.04 8.20
C PRO A 97 6.03 0.09 7.00
N ALA A 98 6.86 0.32 6.01
CA ALA A 98 6.98 -0.51 4.81
C ALA A 98 8.20 -1.45 4.94
N PHE A 99 8.15 -2.37 5.88
CA PHE A 99 9.31 -3.20 6.27
C PHE A 99 9.92 -3.99 5.11
N GLU A 100 9.10 -4.54 4.21
CA GLU A 100 9.58 -5.28 3.05
C GLU A 100 10.37 -4.36 2.12
N LEU A 101 9.88 -3.15 1.86
CA LEU A 101 10.58 -2.13 1.07
C LEU A 101 11.89 -1.71 1.73
N TYR A 102 11.88 -1.50 3.05
CA TYR A 102 13.08 -1.08 3.79
C TYR A 102 14.14 -2.16 3.72
N SER A 103 13.78 -3.40 4.05
CA SER A 103 14.70 -4.54 4.04
C SER A 103 15.36 -4.75 2.68
N GLU A 104 14.59 -4.61 1.59
CA GLU A 104 15.14 -4.78 0.24
C GLU A 104 16.10 -3.64 -0.12
N LEU A 105 15.74 -2.38 0.14
CA LEU A 105 16.60 -1.23 -0.14
C LEU A 105 17.90 -1.26 0.71
N GLU A 106 17.82 -1.67 1.98
CA GLU A 106 18.99 -1.86 2.85
C GLU A 106 19.90 -3.01 2.35
N THR A 107 19.29 -4.10 1.88
CA THR A 107 20.01 -5.21 1.26
C THR A 107 20.80 -4.73 0.02
N LEU A 108 20.23 -3.81 -0.73
CA LEU A 108 20.87 -3.16 -1.88
C LEU A 108 21.89 -2.08 -1.48
N GLY A 109 22.03 -1.76 -0.21
CA GLY A 109 23.06 -0.90 0.36
C GLY A 109 22.63 0.51 0.73
N ALA A 110 21.34 0.83 0.69
CA ALA A 110 20.83 2.14 1.09
C ALA A 110 20.77 2.30 2.62
N GLU A 111 20.88 3.55 3.08
CA GLU A 111 20.50 3.99 4.42
C GLU A 111 19.06 4.50 4.37
N ILE A 112 18.14 3.90 5.14
CA ILE A 112 16.72 4.25 5.12
C ILE A 112 16.39 5.19 6.27
N LEU A 113 15.71 6.28 5.93
CA LEU A 113 15.09 7.21 6.88
C LEU A 113 13.55 7.09 6.76
N PRO A 114 12.89 6.35 7.67
CA PRO A 114 11.43 6.33 7.71
C PRO A 114 10.86 7.70 8.09
N VAL A 115 9.86 8.15 7.34
CA VAL A 115 9.17 9.43 7.56
C VAL A 115 7.69 9.17 7.85
N PRO A 116 7.32 8.91 9.13
CA PRO A 116 5.94 8.66 9.53
C PRO A 116 5.18 9.99 9.61
N ILE A 117 4.23 10.21 8.71
CA ILE A 117 3.43 11.44 8.63
C ILE A 117 2.09 11.30 9.34
N TYR A 118 1.50 10.10 9.29
CA TYR A 118 0.22 9.77 9.92
C TYR A 118 0.15 8.29 10.22
N LYS A 119 -0.75 7.92 11.11
CA LYS A 119 -1.03 6.52 11.43
C LYS A 119 -2.44 6.17 11.03
N TRP A 120 -2.63 4.92 10.63
CA TRP A 120 -3.96 4.35 10.52
C TRP A 120 -4.51 4.15 11.93
N ALA A 121 -5.71 4.62 12.15
CA ALA A 121 -6.44 4.44 13.40
C ALA A 121 -7.85 3.96 13.10
N LEU A 122 -8.45 3.23 14.04
CA LEU A 122 -9.87 2.92 13.97
C LEU A 122 -10.64 4.23 14.16
N PRO A 123 -11.83 4.37 13.51
CA PRO A 123 -12.73 5.47 13.80
C PRO A 123 -13.26 5.36 15.24
N ASP A 124 -13.68 6.49 15.81
CA ASP A 124 -14.29 6.52 17.14
C ASP A 124 -15.58 5.68 17.19
N ASP A 125 -16.36 5.69 16.13
CA ASP A 125 -17.55 4.83 15.97
C ASP A 125 -17.23 3.65 15.05
N THR A 126 -17.16 2.47 15.62
CA THR A 126 -16.96 1.19 14.92
C THR A 126 -18.25 0.40 14.72
N SER A 127 -19.40 0.92 15.15
CA SER A 127 -20.68 0.20 15.20
C SER A 127 -21.09 -0.40 13.85
N HIS A 128 -20.87 0.31 12.75
CA HIS A 128 -21.20 -0.19 11.41
C HIS A 128 -20.33 -1.40 11.01
N VAL A 129 -19.04 -1.38 11.36
CA VAL A 129 -18.15 -2.50 11.09
C VAL A 129 -18.48 -3.69 11.99
N GLU A 130 -18.78 -3.45 13.25
CA GLU A 130 -19.25 -4.47 14.19
C GLU A 130 -20.52 -5.15 13.70
N ALA A 131 -21.50 -4.36 13.24
CA ALA A 131 -22.74 -4.88 12.67
C ALA A 131 -22.46 -5.75 11.41
N ALA A 132 -21.53 -5.32 10.55
CA ALA A 132 -21.13 -6.08 9.36
C ALA A 132 -20.40 -7.39 9.74
N ILE A 133 -19.55 -7.38 10.77
CA ILE A 133 -18.91 -8.58 11.33
C ILE A 133 -19.97 -9.59 11.78
N GLU A 134 -20.92 -9.16 12.61
CA GLU A 134 -21.98 -10.02 13.11
C GLU A 134 -22.89 -10.54 11.98
N ALA A 135 -23.23 -9.71 11.00
CA ALA A 135 -24.01 -10.11 9.83
C ALA A 135 -23.27 -11.17 8.98
N THR A 136 -21.94 -11.01 8.81
CA THR A 136 -21.10 -12.03 8.13
C THR A 136 -21.16 -13.36 8.89
N ILE A 137 -21.01 -13.32 10.22
CA ILE A 137 -21.04 -14.53 11.08
C ILE A 137 -22.39 -15.24 10.97
N ARG A 138 -23.50 -14.49 10.88
CA ARG A 138 -24.83 -15.06 10.67
C ARG A 138 -25.09 -15.58 9.26
N GLY A 139 -24.13 -15.40 8.32
CA GLY A 139 -24.28 -15.84 6.93
C GLY A 139 -25.23 -14.98 6.10
N GLU A 140 -25.38 -13.70 6.46
CA GLU A 140 -26.26 -12.75 5.74
C GLU A 140 -25.59 -12.18 4.47
N PHE A 141 -24.27 -12.40 4.29
CA PHE A 141 -23.52 -11.94 3.13
C PHE A 141 -22.92 -13.10 2.34
N ASP A 142 -23.00 -12.98 1.03
CA ASP A 142 -22.40 -13.90 0.07
C ASP A 142 -21.02 -13.44 -0.45
N VAL A 143 -20.75 -12.14 -0.39
CA VAL A 143 -19.54 -11.53 -0.94
C VAL A 143 -18.94 -10.54 0.05
N VAL A 144 -17.62 -10.64 0.25
CA VAL A 144 -16.83 -9.66 1.01
C VAL A 144 -15.89 -8.93 0.05
N LEU A 145 -16.07 -7.62 -0.10
CA LEU A 145 -15.25 -6.78 -0.97
C LEU A 145 -14.23 -5.98 -0.15
N LEU A 146 -12.95 -6.14 -0.43
CA LEU A 146 -11.86 -5.45 0.24
C LEU A 146 -11.13 -4.52 -0.72
N THR A 147 -11.32 -3.21 -0.55
CA THR A 147 -10.78 -2.17 -1.45
C THR A 147 -9.42 -1.63 -1.02
N THR A 148 -8.89 -2.07 0.12
CA THR A 148 -7.53 -1.76 0.58
C THR A 148 -7.04 -2.87 1.51
N ALA A 149 -5.72 -3.06 1.60
CA ALA A 149 -5.11 -3.95 2.60
C ALA A 149 -5.52 -3.57 4.05
N GLN A 150 -5.68 -2.26 4.30
CA GLN A 150 -6.02 -1.74 5.63
C GLN A 150 -7.44 -2.12 6.07
N HIS A 151 -8.39 -2.30 5.16
CA HIS A 151 -9.73 -2.78 5.51
C HIS A 151 -9.67 -4.14 6.19
N MET A 152 -8.85 -5.06 5.68
CA MET A 152 -8.66 -6.37 6.31
C MET A 152 -8.09 -6.24 7.72
N VAL A 153 -7.07 -5.40 7.91
CA VAL A 153 -6.46 -5.16 9.23
C VAL A 153 -7.49 -4.60 10.22
N HIS A 154 -8.26 -3.58 9.82
CA HIS A 154 -9.24 -2.96 10.71
C HIS A 154 -10.40 -3.90 11.07
N VAL A 155 -10.92 -4.65 10.11
CA VAL A 155 -11.98 -5.65 10.39
C VAL A 155 -11.49 -6.68 11.40
N LEU A 156 -10.28 -7.23 11.21
CA LEU A 156 -9.72 -8.19 12.15
C LEU A 156 -9.45 -7.58 13.53
N GLN A 157 -8.95 -6.35 13.58
CA GLN A 157 -8.70 -5.65 14.84
C GLN A 157 -10.01 -5.44 15.62
N ILE A 158 -11.08 -5.01 14.95
CA ILE A 158 -12.40 -4.82 15.58
C ILE A 158 -12.99 -6.17 15.99
N ALA A 159 -12.89 -7.19 15.14
CA ALA A 159 -13.37 -8.52 15.46
C ALA A 159 -12.64 -9.12 16.68
N ASP A 160 -11.32 -8.91 16.76
CA ASP A 160 -10.48 -9.36 17.88
C ASP A 160 -10.85 -8.67 19.20
N LEU A 161 -11.04 -7.34 19.18
CA LEU A 161 -11.50 -6.56 20.32
C LEU A 161 -12.87 -7.04 20.85
N ARG A 162 -13.69 -7.64 19.99
CA ARG A 162 -15.00 -8.24 20.36
C ARG A 162 -14.93 -9.74 20.64
N GLY A 163 -13.75 -10.37 20.56
CA GLY A 163 -13.59 -11.82 20.69
C GLY A 163 -14.28 -12.63 19.59
N ARG A 164 -14.46 -12.05 18.40
CA ARG A 164 -15.19 -12.62 17.25
C ARG A 164 -14.32 -12.92 16.04
N LYS A 165 -12.99 -12.77 16.17
CA LYS A 165 -12.03 -12.89 15.06
C LYS A 165 -12.13 -14.24 14.36
N ASP A 166 -12.07 -15.34 15.11
CA ASP A 166 -12.08 -16.69 14.54
C ASP A 166 -13.43 -17.03 13.91
N ASP A 167 -14.53 -16.62 14.56
CA ASP A 167 -15.88 -16.80 14.05
C ASP A 167 -16.07 -16.03 12.71
N TRP A 168 -15.58 -14.78 12.66
CA TRP A 168 -15.64 -13.98 11.46
C TRP A 168 -14.79 -14.58 10.33
N LEU A 169 -13.56 -15.01 10.60
CA LEU A 169 -12.71 -15.68 9.62
C LEU A 169 -13.36 -16.96 9.08
N ALA A 170 -13.95 -17.77 9.96
CA ALA A 170 -14.65 -18.98 9.57
C ALA A 170 -15.87 -18.70 8.67
N ALA A 171 -16.63 -17.65 8.98
CA ALA A 171 -17.78 -17.23 8.18
C ALA A 171 -17.36 -16.60 6.86
N ALA A 172 -16.36 -15.71 6.88
CA ALA A 172 -15.86 -15.03 5.67
C ALA A 172 -15.28 -16.00 4.63
N ARG A 173 -14.69 -17.14 5.05
CA ARG A 173 -14.25 -18.20 4.13
C ARG A 173 -15.38 -18.81 3.30
N LYS A 174 -16.61 -18.71 3.77
CA LYS A 174 -17.80 -19.21 3.04
C LYS A 174 -18.40 -18.18 2.09
N CYS A 175 -17.94 -16.94 2.17
CA CYS A 175 -18.25 -15.89 1.21
C CYS A 175 -17.24 -15.91 0.07
N VAL A 176 -17.61 -15.30 -1.05
CA VAL A 176 -16.65 -14.93 -2.10
C VAL A 176 -15.83 -13.75 -1.61
N VAL A 177 -14.55 -13.95 -1.38
CA VAL A 177 -13.62 -12.90 -0.94
C VAL A 177 -13.00 -12.22 -2.16
N ALA A 178 -13.36 -10.97 -2.40
CA ALA A 178 -12.88 -10.20 -3.54
C ALA A 178 -11.96 -9.06 -3.12
N SER A 179 -10.77 -9.01 -3.73
CA SER A 179 -9.73 -8.01 -3.51
C SER A 179 -9.64 -7.03 -4.65
N ILE A 180 -9.30 -5.78 -4.35
CA ILE A 180 -9.11 -4.76 -5.39
C ILE A 180 -7.84 -4.96 -6.21
N GLY A 181 -6.82 -5.62 -5.66
CA GLY A 181 -5.53 -5.77 -6.34
C GLY A 181 -4.46 -6.41 -5.46
N PRO A 182 -3.24 -6.60 -5.99
CA PRO A 182 -2.21 -7.46 -5.41
C PRO A 182 -1.87 -7.16 -3.95
N THR A 183 -1.61 -5.89 -3.59
CA THR A 183 -1.27 -5.52 -2.21
C THR A 183 -2.38 -5.85 -1.20
N ALA A 184 -3.65 -5.74 -1.61
CA ALA A 184 -4.77 -6.14 -0.75
C ALA A 184 -4.89 -7.65 -0.71
N SER A 185 -4.67 -8.35 -1.83
CA SER A 185 -4.68 -9.80 -1.92
C SER A 185 -3.63 -10.44 -1.02
N GLU A 186 -2.39 -9.96 -1.06
CA GLU A 186 -1.30 -10.41 -0.19
C GLU A 186 -1.73 -10.30 1.28
N ARG A 187 -2.25 -9.14 1.70
CA ARG A 187 -2.70 -8.93 3.08
C ARG A 187 -3.86 -9.84 3.48
N ILE A 188 -4.82 -10.08 2.59
CA ILE A 188 -5.94 -10.99 2.84
C ILE A 188 -5.43 -12.42 3.11
N VAL A 189 -4.50 -12.90 2.27
CA VAL A 189 -3.90 -14.23 2.39
C VAL A 189 -3.08 -14.35 3.67
N GLU A 190 -2.25 -13.36 4.01
CA GLU A 190 -1.49 -13.32 5.27
C GLU A 190 -2.41 -13.36 6.51
N CYS A 191 -3.59 -12.76 6.40
CA CYS A 191 -4.61 -12.80 7.45
C CYS A 191 -5.43 -14.10 7.50
N GLY A 192 -5.15 -15.06 6.62
CA GLY A 192 -5.73 -16.40 6.64
C GLY A 192 -7.05 -16.54 5.86
N LEU A 193 -7.37 -15.62 4.97
CA LEU A 193 -8.49 -15.75 4.02
C LEU A 193 -7.98 -16.04 2.61
N PRO A 194 -8.73 -16.81 1.80
CA PRO A 194 -8.46 -16.91 0.37
C PRO A 194 -8.83 -15.62 -0.35
N VAL A 195 -8.30 -15.43 -1.55
CA VAL A 195 -8.80 -14.43 -2.50
C VAL A 195 -9.42 -15.20 -3.66
N ASP A 196 -10.73 -15.10 -3.79
CA ASP A 196 -11.50 -15.82 -4.81
C ASP A 196 -11.65 -15.03 -6.10
N PHE A 197 -11.55 -13.70 -5.98
CA PHE A 197 -11.67 -12.80 -7.11
C PHE A 197 -10.77 -11.57 -6.96
N GLN A 198 -10.15 -11.17 -8.08
CA GLN A 198 -9.40 -9.92 -8.23
C GLN A 198 -9.60 -9.41 -9.66
N PRO A 199 -10.00 -8.15 -9.88
CA PRO A 199 -10.13 -7.59 -11.22
C PRO A 199 -8.75 -7.41 -11.87
N GLU A 200 -8.69 -7.47 -13.18
CA GLU A 200 -7.47 -7.19 -13.95
C GLU A 200 -6.99 -5.74 -13.74
N HIS A 201 -7.96 -4.82 -13.67
CA HIS A 201 -7.69 -3.41 -13.40
C HIS A 201 -8.12 -3.03 -11.97
N PRO A 202 -7.19 -2.55 -11.10
CA PRO A 202 -7.45 -2.32 -9.68
C PRO A 202 -8.27 -1.04 -9.42
N HIS A 203 -9.47 -0.99 -9.96
CA HIS A 203 -10.44 0.09 -9.76
C HIS A 203 -11.71 -0.40 -9.06
N MET A 204 -12.24 0.40 -8.13
CA MET A 204 -13.40 0.05 -7.31
C MET A 204 -14.62 -0.34 -8.17
N GLY A 205 -14.88 0.39 -9.27
CA GLY A 205 -15.99 0.07 -10.17
C GLY A 205 -15.85 -1.29 -10.88
N HIS A 206 -14.61 -1.67 -11.25
CA HIS A 206 -14.32 -3.00 -11.79
C HIS A 206 -14.50 -4.08 -10.73
N LEU A 207 -13.90 -3.88 -9.55
CA LEU A 207 -14.05 -4.82 -8.44
C LEU A 207 -15.52 -5.12 -8.14
N VAL A 208 -16.35 -4.11 -7.93
CA VAL A 208 -17.77 -4.31 -7.58
C VAL A 208 -18.51 -5.04 -8.69
N ARG A 209 -18.43 -4.54 -9.93
CA ARG A 209 -19.17 -5.11 -11.06
C ARG A 209 -18.74 -6.54 -11.37
N GLU A 210 -17.45 -6.78 -11.48
CA GLU A 210 -16.90 -8.05 -11.94
C GLU A 210 -16.97 -9.12 -10.86
N ALA A 211 -16.74 -8.75 -9.58
CA ALA A 211 -16.92 -9.68 -8.46
C ALA A 211 -18.39 -10.14 -8.32
N LEU A 212 -19.36 -9.22 -8.47
CA LEU A 212 -20.77 -9.58 -8.41
C LEU A 212 -21.20 -10.44 -9.60
N GLN A 213 -20.59 -10.28 -10.78
CA GLN A 213 -20.83 -11.15 -11.93
C GLN A 213 -20.26 -12.54 -11.73
N ALA A 214 -19.07 -12.66 -11.12
CA ALA A 214 -18.42 -13.95 -10.86
C ALA A 214 -18.97 -14.68 -9.62
N ALA A 215 -19.57 -13.95 -8.68
CA ALA A 215 -20.00 -14.50 -7.39
C ALA A 215 -20.94 -15.74 -7.49
N PRO A 216 -21.94 -15.81 -8.40
CA PRO A 216 -22.82 -16.98 -8.49
C PRO A 216 -22.05 -18.27 -8.76
N ASP A 217 -21.04 -18.23 -9.64
CA ASP A 217 -20.24 -19.41 -10.04
C ASP A 217 -19.24 -19.81 -8.95
N LEU A 218 -18.74 -18.85 -8.16
CA LEU A 218 -17.76 -19.06 -7.11
C LEU A 218 -18.38 -19.50 -5.77
N LEU A 219 -19.61 -19.08 -5.49
CA LEU A 219 -20.22 -19.18 -4.17
C LEU A 219 -20.43 -20.64 -3.72
N GLU A 220 -20.76 -21.55 -4.62
CA GLU A 220 -20.96 -22.96 -4.29
C GLU A 220 -19.65 -23.58 -3.74
N SER A 221 -18.53 -23.30 -4.38
CA SER A 221 -17.22 -23.78 -3.92
C SER A 221 -16.78 -23.12 -2.63
N CYS A 222 -17.11 -21.83 -2.41
CA CYS A 222 -16.79 -21.12 -1.19
C CYS A 222 -17.58 -21.69 0.01
N ARG A 223 -18.86 -22.01 -0.18
CA ARG A 223 -19.72 -22.59 0.87
C ARG A 223 -19.32 -24.02 1.26
N ALA A 224 -18.57 -24.71 0.41
CA ALA A 224 -18.06 -26.06 0.67
C ALA A 224 -16.77 -26.08 1.53
N ARG A 225 -16.20 -24.92 1.82
CA ARG A 225 -15.04 -24.76 2.74
C ARG A 225 -15.51 -24.80 4.19
#